data_718aff62dc26db5bfb3a9d900deff2fc
#
_entry.id   718aff62dc26db5bfb3a9d900deff2fc
#
_cell.length_a   1.000
_cell.length_b   1.000
_cell.length_c   1.000
_cell.angle_alpha   90.00
_cell.angle_beta   90.00
_cell.angle_gamma   90.00
#
_symmetry.space_group_name_H-M   'P 1'
#
loop_
_entity.id
_entity.type
_entity.pdbx_description
1 polymer ?
#
loop_
_entity_poly.entity_id
_entity_poly.type
_entity_poly.pdbx_seq_one_letter_code
_entity_poly.pdbx_strand_id
1 'polypeptide(L)'
;MTTEKDRKDKPSVFYLISVSMLTFGIPIIGFVIEHFVSDKAFTFELFGKWFIFSAVGLRLLLAGFKQVRQPAFTLKQIFHIDSPESFPILRELGFANICFGLVGVISLFMPEWRVVSAFASGLYYGMAGFQHGLKKPSGINENFALWTDMIIFALLLIYFISMV
;
A
#
# COMPACT_ATOMS: atom_id res chain seq x y z
N MET A 1 23.98 -8.92 -25.03
CA MET A 1 24.57 -8.35 -23.81
C MET A 1 23.60 -7.27 -23.31
N THR A 2 22.65 -7.64 -22.46
CA THR A 2 21.66 -6.68 -21.87
C THR A 2 22.42 -5.80 -20.90
N THR A 3 22.35 -4.49 -21.10
CA THR A 3 23.01 -3.53 -20.23
C THR A 3 22.38 -3.53 -18.84
N GLU A 4 23.12 -3.18 -17.79
CA GLU A 4 22.61 -3.08 -16.41
C GLU A 4 21.42 -2.12 -16.30
N LYS A 5 21.33 -1.15 -17.21
CA LYS A 5 20.22 -0.22 -17.38
C LYS A 5 18.93 -0.93 -17.82
N ASP A 6 19.01 -1.87 -18.76
CA ASP A 6 17.85 -2.64 -19.23
C ASP A 6 17.27 -3.58 -18.17
N ARG A 7 18.08 -3.93 -17.17
CA ARG A 7 17.65 -4.80 -16.05
C ARG A 7 16.91 -4.00 -14.96
N LYS A 8 17.23 -2.70 -14.81
CA LYS A 8 16.57 -1.79 -13.85
C LYS A 8 15.17 -1.38 -14.33
N ASP A 9 14.93 -1.35 -15.64
CA ASP A 9 13.67 -0.85 -16.22
C ASP A 9 12.62 -1.93 -16.47
N LYS A 10 12.90 -3.21 -16.19
CA LYS A 10 11.88 -4.26 -16.37
C LYS A 10 10.82 -4.22 -15.26
N PRO A 11 9.55 -3.99 -15.61
CA PRO A 11 8.48 -3.98 -14.61
C PRO A 11 8.31 -5.38 -14.01
N SER A 12 8.15 -5.46 -12.70
CA SER A 12 7.69 -6.68 -12.05
C SER A 12 6.18 -6.79 -12.24
N VAL A 13 5.75 -7.53 -13.25
CA VAL A 13 4.33 -7.71 -13.58
C VAL A 13 3.54 -8.21 -12.37
N PHE A 14 4.10 -9.15 -11.62
CA PHE A 14 3.48 -9.65 -10.38
C PHE A 14 3.26 -8.53 -9.35
N TYR A 15 4.27 -7.65 -9.18
CA TYR A 15 4.16 -6.51 -8.26
C TYR A 15 3.05 -5.54 -8.71
N LEU A 16 3.03 -5.16 -10.00
CA LEU A 16 2.04 -4.24 -10.55
C LEU A 16 0.62 -4.79 -10.41
N ILE A 17 0.40 -6.07 -10.77
CA ILE A 17 -0.91 -6.72 -10.63
C ILE A 17 -1.33 -6.80 -9.16
N SER A 18 -0.45 -7.25 -8.28
CA SER A 18 -0.77 -7.40 -6.85
C SER A 18 -1.15 -6.06 -6.23
N VAL A 19 -0.37 -5.02 -6.48
CA VAL A 19 -0.65 -3.68 -5.93
C VAL A 19 -1.93 -3.10 -6.52
N SER A 20 -2.19 -3.26 -7.84
CA SER A 20 -3.44 -2.80 -8.46
C SER A 20 -4.66 -3.53 -7.88
N MET A 21 -4.58 -4.84 -7.71
CA MET A 21 -5.68 -5.62 -7.14
C MET A 21 -5.97 -5.24 -5.69
N LEU A 22 -4.93 -5.04 -4.88
CA LEU A 22 -5.08 -4.66 -3.48
C LEU A 22 -5.55 -3.21 -3.31
N THR A 23 -5.14 -2.32 -4.21
CA THR A 23 -5.50 -0.89 -4.11
C THR A 23 -6.88 -0.59 -4.69
N PHE A 24 -7.27 -1.25 -5.78
CA PHE A 24 -8.49 -0.95 -6.52
C PHE A 24 -9.43 -2.14 -6.64
N GLY A 25 -8.94 -3.31 -7.03
CA GLY A 25 -9.77 -4.48 -7.35
C GLY A 25 -10.57 -4.97 -6.14
N ILE A 26 -9.88 -5.38 -5.08
CA ILE A 26 -10.54 -5.92 -3.87
C ILE A 26 -11.44 -4.89 -3.18
N PRO A 27 -11.04 -3.60 -3.01
CA PRO A 27 -11.95 -2.60 -2.43
C PRO A 27 -13.25 -2.44 -3.21
N ILE A 28 -13.17 -2.35 -4.54
CA ILE A 28 -14.35 -2.18 -5.39
C ILE A 28 -15.23 -3.43 -5.34
N ILE A 29 -14.64 -4.62 -5.47
CA ILE A 29 -15.38 -5.89 -5.42
C ILE A 29 -16.08 -6.05 -4.06
N GLY A 30 -15.37 -5.84 -2.96
CA GLY A 30 -15.92 -5.95 -1.61
C GLY A 30 -17.05 -4.95 -1.35
N PHE A 31 -16.85 -3.70 -1.77
CA PHE A 31 -17.86 -2.64 -1.70
C PHE A 31 -19.14 -3.02 -2.48
N VAL A 32 -18.99 -3.47 -3.73
CA VAL A 32 -20.11 -3.85 -4.59
C VAL A 32 -20.84 -5.08 -4.04
N ILE A 33 -20.11 -6.12 -3.64
CA ILE A 33 -20.72 -7.33 -3.07
C ILE A 33 -21.50 -6.99 -1.81
N GLU A 34 -20.94 -6.23 -0.87
CA GLU A 34 -21.62 -5.91 0.38
C GLU A 34 -22.85 -5.03 0.16
N HIS A 35 -22.80 -4.12 -0.83
CA HIS A 35 -23.99 -3.35 -1.22
C HIS A 35 -25.14 -4.26 -1.66
N PHE A 36 -24.90 -5.18 -2.60
CA PHE A 36 -25.96 -6.04 -3.15
C PHE A 36 -26.39 -7.15 -2.18
N VAL A 37 -25.50 -7.71 -1.38
CA VAL A 37 -25.81 -8.82 -0.46
C VAL A 37 -26.49 -8.33 0.81
N SER A 38 -26.12 -7.16 1.31
CA SER A 38 -26.59 -6.64 2.59
C SER A 38 -27.58 -5.47 2.46
N ASP A 39 -28.00 -5.15 1.23
CA ASP A 39 -28.88 -4.02 0.92
C ASP A 39 -28.44 -2.69 1.55
N LYS A 40 -27.12 -2.51 1.66
CA LYS A 40 -26.53 -1.29 2.22
C LYS A 40 -26.44 -0.21 1.16
N ALA A 41 -26.73 1.03 1.55
CA ALA A 41 -26.58 2.18 0.65
C ALA A 41 -25.13 2.33 0.15
N PHE A 42 -24.96 2.85 -1.07
CA PHE A 42 -23.68 3.28 -1.60
C PHE A 42 -23.18 4.50 -0.82
N THR A 43 -22.43 4.27 0.24
CA THR A 43 -21.87 5.33 1.08
C THR A 43 -20.35 5.35 1.00
N PHE A 44 -19.76 6.51 1.24
CA PHE A 44 -18.31 6.63 1.31
C PHE A 44 -17.74 5.88 2.52
N GLU A 45 -18.51 5.72 3.59
CA GLU A 45 -18.16 4.90 4.73
C GLU A 45 -18.00 3.41 4.35
N LEU A 46 -18.96 2.87 3.58
CA LEU A 46 -18.89 1.49 3.09
C LEU A 46 -17.71 1.28 2.14
N PHE A 47 -17.45 2.24 1.24
CA PHE A 47 -16.26 2.21 0.40
C PHE A 47 -14.98 2.23 1.26
N GLY A 48 -14.90 3.16 2.21
CA GLY A 48 -13.74 3.31 3.11
C GLY A 48 -13.44 2.04 3.92
N LYS A 49 -14.47 1.33 4.38
CA LYS A 49 -14.32 0.02 5.05
C LYS A 49 -13.49 -0.95 4.21
N TRP A 50 -13.87 -1.16 2.95
CA TRP A 50 -13.19 -2.09 2.05
C TRP A 50 -11.86 -1.55 1.54
N PHE A 51 -11.78 -0.24 1.34
CA PHE A 51 -10.55 0.42 0.92
C PHE A 51 -9.46 0.32 1.99
N ILE A 52 -9.77 0.62 3.25
CA ILE A 52 -8.83 0.51 4.37
C ILE A 52 -8.43 -0.95 4.58
N PHE A 53 -9.40 -1.88 4.58
CA PHE A 53 -9.10 -3.30 4.71
C PHE A 53 -8.09 -3.78 3.66
N SER A 54 -8.26 -3.42 2.40
CA SER A 54 -7.43 -3.94 1.30
C SER A 54 -6.19 -3.09 1.03
N ALA A 55 -6.38 -1.78 0.75
CA ALA A 55 -5.28 -0.89 0.35
C ALA A 55 -4.32 -0.58 1.50
N VAL A 56 -4.80 -0.61 2.74
CA VAL A 56 -3.95 -0.51 3.94
C VAL A 56 -3.66 -1.90 4.49
N GLY A 57 -4.71 -2.63 4.90
CA GLY A 57 -4.58 -3.88 5.62
C GLY A 57 -3.79 -4.92 4.85
N LEU A 58 -4.37 -5.45 3.78
CA LEU A 58 -3.73 -6.54 3.03
C LEU A 58 -2.45 -6.09 2.33
N ARG A 59 -2.43 -4.89 1.75
CA ARG A 59 -1.26 -4.41 1.01
C ARG A 59 -0.04 -4.24 1.92
N LEU A 60 -0.19 -3.58 3.08
CA LEU A 60 0.93 -3.38 4.00
C LEU A 60 1.37 -4.67 4.68
N LEU A 61 0.43 -5.58 5.01
CA LEU A 61 0.79 -6.90 5.52
C LEU A 61 1.65 -7.68 4.52
N LEU A 62 1.22 -7.77 3.27
CA LEU A 62 1.97 -8.49 2.23
C LEU A 62 3.32 -7.84 1.95
N ALA A 63 3.37 -6.50 1.88
CA ALA A 63 4.62 -5.76 1.73
C ALA A 63 5.56 -6.02 2.90
N GLY A 64 5.06 -5.92 4.14
CA GLY A 64 5.82 -6.14 5.35
C GLY A 64 6.38 -7.55 5.45
N PHE A 65 5.55 -8.58 5.23
CA PHE A 65 6.03 -9.97 5.21
C PHE A 65 7.11 -10.19 4.14
N LYS A 66 6.95 -9.60 2.96
CA LYS A 66 7.95 -9.70 1.89
C LYS A 66 9.25 -9.00 2.26
N GLN A 67 9.18 -7.81 2.86
CA GLN A 67 10.34 -7.05 3.33
C GLN A 67 11.12 -7.79 4.43
N VAL A 68 10.42 -8.44 5.35
CA VAL A 68 11.04 -9.22 6.42
C VAL A 68 11.70 -10.49 5.87
N ARG A 69 11.00 -11.23 4.99
CA ARG A 69 11.48 -12.53 4.47
C ARG A 69 12.45 -12.40 3.30
N GLN A 70 12.25 -11.42 2.43
CA GLN A 70 13.00 -11.24 1.20
C GLN A 70 13.39 -9.77 1.01
N PRO A 71 14.21 -9.17 1.91
CA PRO A 71 14.55 -7.76 1.87
C PRO A 71 15.24 -7.35 0.55
N ALA A 72 16.05 -8.24 -0.02
CA ALA A 72 16.74 -7.99 -1.28
C ALA A 72 15.79 -7.60 -2.44
N PHE A 73 14.57 -8.15 -2.48
CA PHE A 73 13.61 -7.81 -3.53
C PHE A 73 13.23 -6.33 -3.48
N THR A 74 12.79 -5.84 -2.33
CA THR A 74 12.36 -4.44 -2.17
C THR A 74 13.53 -3.47 -2.37
N LEU A 75 14.70 -3.80 -1.80
CA LEU A 75 15.90 -2.97 -1.98
C LEU A 75 16.27 -2.82 -3.45
N LYS A 76 16.30 -3.93 -4.22
CA LYS A 76 16.70 -3.90 -5.63
C LYS A 76 15.63 -3.33 -6.55
N GLN A 77 14.35 -3.67 -6.33
CA GLN A 77 13.28 -3.32 -7.27
C GLN A 77 12.63 -1.96 -7.03
N ILE A 78 12.67 -1.48 -5.78
CA ILE A 78 12.02 -0.21 -5.41
C ILE A 78 13.06 0.85 -5.05
N PHE A 79 14.06 0.51 -4.22
CA PHE A 79 15.05 1.48 -3.77
C PHE A 79 16.30 1.55 -4.64
N HIS A 80 16.50 0.58 -5.54
CA HIS A 80 17.70 0.44 -6.39
C HIS A 80 19.00 0.36 -5.58
N ILE A 81 18.93 -0.24 -4.38
CA ILE A 81 20.05 -0.46 -3.47
C ILE A 81 20.44 -1.94 -3.53
N ASP A 82 21.72 -2.21 -3.77
CA ASP A 82 22.29 -3.56 -3.71
C ASP A 82 23.32 -3.61 -2.58
N SER A 83 22.84 -3.51 -1.34
CA SER A 83 23.65 -3.55 -0.13
C SER A 83 22.98 -4.43 0.92
N PRO A 84 23.56 -5.62 1.23
CA PRO A 84 23.05 -6.49 2.29
C PRO A 84 23.04 -5.83 3.68
N GLU A 85 23.89 -4.85 3.91
CA GLU A 85 23.96 -4.08 5.17
C GLU A 85 22.68 -3.29 5.45
N SER A 86 21.88 -3.00 4.39
CA SER A 86 20.58 -2.34 4.51
C SER A 86 19.44 -3.29 4.90
N PHE A 87 19.65 -4.61 4.94
CA PHE A 87 18.60 -5.58 5.25
C PHE A 87 17.96 -5.40 6.64
N PRO A 88 18.71 -5.12 7.73
CA PRO A 88 18.10 -4.88 9.03
C PRO A 88 17.12 -3.72 9.00
N ILE A 89 17.51 -2.60 8.41
CA ILE A 89 16.65 -1.39 8.30
C ILE A 89 15.38 -1.70 7.51
N LEU A 90 15.51 -2.45 6.41
CA LEU A 90 14.32 -2.81 5.62
C LEU A 90 13.41 -3.80 6.36
N ARG A 91 13.95 -4.68 7.21
CA ARG A 91 13.13 -5.55 8.07
C ARG A 91 12.36 -4.75 9.11
N GLU A 92 12.96 -3.73 9.71
CA GLU A 92 12.27 -2.83 10.63
C GLU A 92 11.12 -2.09 9.93
N LEU A 93 11.35 -1.58 8.72
CA LEU A 93 10.28 -1.04 7.88
C LEU A 93 9.19 -2.09 7.61
N GLY A 94 9.59 -3.34 7.38
CA GLY A 94 8.67 -4.47 7.24
C GLY A 94 7.81 -4.71 8.48
N PHE A 95 8.38 -4.61 9.67
CA PHE A 95 7.61 -4.72 10.92
C PHE A 95 6.62 -3.57 11.08
N ALA A 96 7.01 -2.34 10.76
CA ALA A 96 6.10 -1.19 10.74
C ALA A 96 4.93 -1.43 9.77
N ASN A 97 5.20 -1.91 8.56
CA ASN A 97 4.18 -2.26 7.58
C ASN A 97 3.23 -3.36 8.07
N ILE A 98 3.75 -4.37 8.78
CA ILE A 98 2.91 -5.41 9.40
C ILE A 98 1.99 -4.78 10.46
N CYS A 99 2.50 -3.90 11.32
CA CYS A 99 1.69 -3.24 12.35
C CYS A 99 0.56 -2.40 11.74
N PHE A 100 0.86 -1.53 10.77
CA PHE A 100 -0.16 -0.75 10.06
C PHE A 100 -1.15 -1.63 9.32
N GLY A 101 -0.65 -2.69 8.68
CA GLY A 101 -1.49 -3.65 7.98
C GLY A 101 -2.46 -4.39 8.91
N LEU A 102 -2.01 -4.80 10.10
CA LEU A 102 -2.87 -5.41 11.10
C LEU A 102 -3.98 -4.46 11.55
N VAL A 103 -3.67 -3.19 11.82
CA VAL A 103 -4.69 -2.18 12.15
C VAL A 103 -5.72 -2.06 11.02
N GLY A 104 -5.26 -2.03 9.75
CA GLY A 104 -6.15 -2.01 8.59
C GLY A 104 -7.03 -3.25 8.46
N VAL A 105 -6.52 -4.45 8.75
CA VAL A 105 -7.34 -5.68 8.75
C VAL A 105 -8.34 -5.70 9.89
N ILE A 106 -7.93 -5.35 11.09
CA ILE A 106 -8.79 -5.31 12.28
C ILE A 106 -9.94 -4.31 12.07
N SER A 107 -9.70 -3.19 11.38
CA SER A 107 -10.72 -2.18 11.08
C SER A 107 -11.93 -2.69 10.27
N LEU A 108 -11.79 -3.85 9.61
CA LEU A 108 -12.93 -4.53 8.96
C LEU A 108 -14.00 -4.93 9.97
N PHE A 109 -13.57 -5.40 11.14
CA PHE A 109 -14.42 -5.93 12.21
C PHE A 109 -14.71 -4.89 13.31
N MET A 110 -13.82 -3.91 13.47
CA MET A 110 -13.88 -2.85 14.48
C MET A 110 -13.99 -1.48 13.77
N PRO A 111 -15.23 -0.96 13.54
CA PRO A 111 -15.46 0.26 12.78
C PRO A 111 -14.71 1.49 13.32
N GLU A 112 -14.61 1.60 14.63
CA GLU A 112 -13.91 2.70 15.32
C GLU A 112 -12.40 2.77 14.98
N TRP A 113 -11.81 1.67 14.51
CA TRP A 113 -10.42 1.63 14.10
C TRP A 113 -10.19 2.18 12.69
N ARG A 114 -11.26 2.35 11.89
CA ARG A 114 -11.15 2.85 10.51
C ARG A 114 -10.57 4.25 10.44
N VAL A 115 -11.06 5.15 11.31
CA VAL A 115 -10.59 6.55 11.33
C VAL A 115 -9.11 6.60 11.75
N VAL A 116 -8.74 5.83 12.78
CA VAL A 116 -7.35 5.73 13.25
C VAL A 116 -6.44 5.16 12.15
N SER A 117 -6.90 4.07 11.50
CA SER A 117 -6.16 3.45 10.39
C SER A 117 -6.01 4.42 9.23
N ALA A 118 -7.07 5.13 8.85
CA ALA A 118 -7.04 6.12 7.77
C ALA A 118 -6.04 7.25 8.07
N PHE A 119 -6.06 7.79 9.29
CA PHE A 119 -5.14 8.86 9.69
C PHE A 119 -3.68 8.39 9.67
N ALA A 120 -3.35 7.35 10.44
CA ALA A 120 -1.97 6.90 10.60
C ALA A 120 -1.37 6.36 9.28
N SER A 121 -2.12 5.51 8.57
CA SER A 121 -1.66 4.96 7.31
C SER A 121 -1.71 5.97 6.16
N GLY A 122 -2.65 6.91 6.20
CA GLY A 122 -2.67 8.03 5.26
C GLY A 122 -1.39 8.85 5.35
N LEU A 123 -1.00 9.28 6.54
CA LEU A 123 0.26 9.98 6.76
C LEU A 123 1.47 9.16 6.29
N TYR A 124 1.48 7.86 6.61
CA TYR A 124 2.57 6.98 6.19
C TYR A 124 2.69 6.91 4.66
N TYR A 125 1.60 6.69 3.93
CA TYR A 125 1.60 6.67 2.46
C TYR A 125 1.96 8.03 1.87
N GLY A 126 1.47 9.12 2.45
CA GLY A 126 1.82 10.47 2.03
C GLY A 126 3.32 10.76 2.15
N MET A 127 3.93 10.41 3.29
CA MET A 127 5.37 10.55 3.50
C MET A 127 6.18 9.65 2.57
N ALA A 128 5.75 8.39 2.37
CA ALA A 128 6.41 7.46 1.45
C ALA A 128 6.35 7.97 0.01
N GLY A 129 5.17 8.38 -0.47
CA GLY A 129 4.99 8.96 -1.79
C GLY A 129 5.80 10.24 -1.98
N PHE A 130 5.81 11.13 -1.00
CA PHE A 130 6.63 12.33 -1.04
C PHE A 130 8.13 12.01 -1.14
N GLN A 131 8.60 11.04 -0.36
CA GLN A 131 10.00 10.57 -0.41
C GLN A 131 10.37 9.99 -1.78
N HIS A 132 9.48 9.21 -2.40
CA HIS A 132 9.66 8.72 -3.77
C HIS A 132 9.73 9.88 -4.77
N GLY A 133 8.87 10.90 -4.62
CA GLY A 133 8.87 12.10 -5.46
C GLY A 133 10.18 12.89 -5.38
N LEU A 134 10.72 13.08 -4.17
CA LEU A 134 11.99 13.80 -3.95
C LEU A 134 13.18 13.08 -4.61
N LYS A 135 13.19 11.76 -4.61
CA LYS A 135 14.26 10.94 -5.22
C LYS A 135 14.25 10.95 -6.74
N LYS A 136 13.18 11.45 -7.39
CA LYS A 136 12.94 11.33 -8.83
C LYS A 136 12.99 9.85 -9.24
N PRO A 137 11.85 9.16 -9.21
CA PRO A 137 11.79 7.71 -9.43
C PRO A 137 12.46 7.34 -10.76
N SER A 138 13.32 6.33 -10.72
CA SER A 138 14.18 5.94 -11.82
C SER A 138 13.69 4.71 -12.61
N GLY A 139 12.59 4.08 -12.14
CA GLY A 139 12.05 2.88 -12.78
C GLY A 139 10.52 2.79 -12.72
N ILE A 140 9.94 1.89 -13.53
CA ILE A 140 8.49 1.71 -13.64
C ILE A 140 7.88 1.31 -12.28
N ASN A 141 8.52 0.39 -11.56
CA ASN A 141 8.02 -0.08 -10.26
C ASN A 141 8.00 1.03 -9.20
N GLU A 142 9.04 1.87 -9.19
CA GLU A 142 9.15 3.01 -8.25
C GLU A 142 8.14 4.10 -8.58
N ASN A 143 7.96 4.44 -9.88
CA ASN A 143 6.92 5.36 -10.32
C ASN A 143 5.53 4.86 -9.96
N PHE A 144 5.27 3.56 -10.12
CA PHE A 144 4.00 2.96 -9.78
C PHE A 144 3.75 2.99 -8.27
N ALA A 145 4.78 2.74 -7.45
CA ALA A 145 4.71 2.89 -6.00
C ALA A 145 4.33 4.33 -5.62
N LEU A 146 5.06 5.32 -6.15
CA LEU A 146 4.78 6.74 -5.92
C LEU A 146 3.30 7.08 -6.18
N TRP A 147 2.80 6.79 -7.38
CA TRP A 147 1.43 7.17 -7.73
C TRP A 147 0.37 6.43 -6.92
N THR A 148 0.56 5.14 -6.67
CA THR A 148 -0.39 4.39 -5.83
C THR A 148 -0.37 4.87 -4.39
N ASP A 149 0.78 5.23 -3.83
CA ASP A 149 0.89 5.74 -2.47
C ASP A 149 0.22 7.12 -2.34
N MET A 150 0.40 8.00 -3.34
CA MET A 150 -0.26 9.32 -3.37
C MET A 150 -1.78 9.19 -3.52
N ILE A 151 -2.27 8.26 -4.34
CA ILE A 151 -3.72 8.01 -4.49
C ILE A 151 -4.30 7.50 -3.16
N ILE A 152 -3.62 6.55 -2.51
CA ILE A 152 -4.07 6.03 -1.21
C ILE A 152 -4.07 7.13 -0.17
N PHE A 153 -3.01 7.94 -0.10
CA PHE A 153 -2.94 9.10 0.80
C PHE A 153 -4.14 10.03 0.60
N ALA A 154 -4.42 10.44 -0.65
CA ALA A 154 -5.52 11.34 -0.95
C ALA A 154 -6.88 10.75 -0.53
N LEU A 155 -7.15 9.48 -0.86
CA LEU A 155 -8.41 8.82 -0.49
C LEU A 155 -8.56 8.65 1.02
N LEU A 156 -7.49 8.28 1.74
CA LEU A 156 -7.52 8.16 3.19
C LEU A 156 -7.68 9.51 3.90
N LEU A 157 -7.07 10.56 3.36
CA LEU A 157 -7.24 11.93 3.86
C LEU A 157 -8.69 12.40 3.71
N ILE A 158 -9.28 12.20 2.53
CA ILE A 158 -10.69 12.53 2.28
C ILE A 158 -11.59 11.72 3.22
N TYR A 159 -11.31 10.42 3.38
CA TYR A 159 -12.07 9.57 4.30
C TYR A 159 -11.96 10.09 5.74
N PHE A 160 -10.75 10.36 6.21
CA PHE A 160 -10.52 10.89 7.55
C PHE A 160 -11.31 12.18 7.80
N ILE A 161 -11.18 13.17 6.89
CA ILE A 161 -11.90 14.46 7.00
C ILE A 161 -13.42 14.27 6.99
N SER A 162 -13.93 13.30 6.25
CA SER A 162 -15.38 13.05 6.15
C SER A 162 -15.99 12.35 7.37
N MET A 163 -15.14 11.73 8.22
CA MET A 163 -15.57 10.93 9.38
C MET A 163 -15.31 11.62 10.73
N VAL A 164 -14.57 12.74 10.73
CA VAL A 164 -14.27 13.56 11.91
C VAL A 164 -15.05 14.87 11.84
#